data_2f710ad3e9526288be07bcfc57fec012
#
_entry.id   2f710ad3e9526288be07bcfc57fec012
#
_cell.length_a   1.000
_cell.length_b   1.000
_cell.length_c   1.000
_cell.angle_alpha   90.00
_cell.angle_beta   90.00
_cell.angle_gamma   90.00
#
_symmetry.space_group_name_H-M   'P 1'
#
loop_
_entity.id
_entity.type
_entity.pdbx_description
1 polymer ?
#
loop_
_entity_poly.entity_id
_entity_poly.type
_entity_poly.pdbx_seq_one_letter_code
_entity_poly.pdbx_strand_id
1 'polypeptide(L)'
;MIQADRLLGPKLIGSFTAIVAVFTAYQLALNFHAYRFAWACWDYMLISANCSFIAAMVLVLSLTRRFDASLRQLRLNNALVMSDDDVAVLKDRTRQRAHTIELLSGLLIGTLVLGSFIFVFGEFIATIWTTLRMNQLPSGGWALAEFGLFVVISVLSAGIAGLFFGRLTRYGMLASVLSDDHERLRVIPGHFDGACGLKPIGDFYLFQAILLAIPILWLGAWWAWIIPQYKGLVCPVTQQPQMLFAEWRGPFFVQWLVVLGYFFMGFVRPFFKLRQRIRATRLSLVRDEAPRLEQEILAGHGREAVLGPAHAARSEDDRERLSRRLWSINTMGDWPMDSATLAKYRSLLLGEVLLPLGAHLLPRIGNLL
;
A
#
# COMPACT_ATOMS: atom_id res chain seq x y z
N MET A 1 26.35 -8.44 10.15
CA MET A 1 25.30 -8.03 9.21
C MET A 1 23.85 -8.42 9.62
N ILE A 2 23.69 -9.06 10.78
CA ILE A 2 22.38 -9.52 11.34
C ILE A 2 21.63 -8.39 12.11
N GLN A 3 22.22 -7.20 12.25
CA GLN A 3 21.68 -6.16 13.14
C GLN A 3 20.56 -5.27 12.52
N ALA A 4 20.46 -5.17 11.20
CA ALA A 4 19.50 -4.24 10.58
C ALA A 4 18.03 -4.70 10.66
N ASP A 5 17.77 -6.02 10.64
CA ASP A 5 16.42 -6.56 10.88
C ASP A 5 15.95 -6.39 12.34
N ARG A 6 16.86 -6.07 13.27
CA ARG A 6 16.52 -5.79 14.67
C ARG A 6 15.97 -4.39 14.89
N LEU A 7 16.34 -3.40 14.06
CA LEU A 7 15.89 -2.02 14.19
C LEU A 7 14.40 -1.83 13.87
N LEU A 8 13.83 -2.66 13.01
CA LEU A 8 12.39 -2.64 12.65
C LEU A 8 11.73 -3.98 12.97
N GLY A 9 12.20 -4.64 13.99
CA GLY A 9 11.60 -5.88 14.47
C GLY A 9 10.18 -5.66 15.02
N PRO A 10 9.35 -6.72 15.06
CA PRO A 10 7.97 -6.64 15.54
C PRO A 10 7.88 -6.10 16.98
N LYS A 11 8.94 -6.26 17.78
CA LYS A 11 9.01 -5.71 19.14
C LYS A 11 9.07 -4.18 19.13
N LEU A 12 9.93 -3.57 18.31
CA LEU A 12 10.03 -2.10 18.24
C LEU A 12 8.74 -1.49 17.71
N ILE A 13 8.16 -2.09 16.66
CA ILE A 13 6.89 -1.65 16.09
C ILE A 13 5.79 -1.73 17.15
N GLY A 14 5.68 -2.86 17.85
CA GLY A 14 4.70 -3.08 18.90
C GLY A 14 4.87 -2.08 20.06
N SER A 15 6.11 -1.87 20.54
CA SER A 15 6.40 -0.91 21.61
C SER A 15 6.06 0.52 21.19
N PHE A 16 6.43 0.92 19.96
CA PHE A 16 6.13 2.26 19.50
C PHE A 16 4.63 2.48 19.26
N THR A 17 3.95 1.48 18.71
CA THR A 17 2.48 1.52 18.55
C THR A 17 1.78 1.63 19.91
N ALA A 18 2.28 0.94 20.93
CA ALA A 18 1.78 1.06 22.29
C ALA A 18 2.00 2.48 22.86
N ILE A 19 3.17 3.09 22.63
CA ILE A 19 3.47 4.48 23.03
C ILE A 19 2.46 5.44 22.36
N VAL A 20 2.24 5.31 21.05
CA VAL A 20 1.27 6.15 20.32
C VAL A 20 -0.15 5.92 20.85
N ALA A 21 -0.52 4.68 21.18
CA ALA A 21 -1.84 4.37 21.75
C ALA A 21 -2.03 5.00 23.13
N VAL A 22 -1.03 4.93 24.00
CA VAL A 22 -1.04 5.60 25.32
C VAL A 22 -1.14 7.11 25.15
N PHE A 23 -0.35 7.68 24.25
CA PHE A 23 -0.41 9.11 23.96
C PHE A 23 -1.80 9.53 23.42
N THR A 24 -2.39 8.73 22.55
CA THR A 24 -3.76 8.97 22.04
C THR A 24 -4.80 8.91 23.16
N ALA A 25 -4.70 7.93 24.06
CA ALA A 25 -5.59 7.82 25.22
C ALA A 25 -5.43 9.04 26.14
N TYR A 26 -4.19 9.50 26.36
CA TYR A 26 -3.91 10.73 27.12
C TYR A 26 -4.55 11.96 26.46
N GLN A 27 -4.40 12.12 25.15
CA GLN A 27 -5.02 13.23 24.41
C GLN A 27 -6.57 13.17 24.48
N LEU A 28 -7.16 11.99 24.36
CA LEU A 28 -8.60 11.81 24.54
C LEU A 28 -9.05 12.22 25.94
N ALA A 29 -8.31 11.83 26.98
CA ALA A 29 -8.60 12.21 28.37
C ALA A 29 -8.48 13.72 28.59
N LEU A 30 -7.46 14.36 28.01
CA LEU A 30 -7.28 15.82 28.09
C LEU A 30 -8.42 16.56 27.39
N ASN A 31 -8.78 16.16 26.16
CA ASN A 31 -9.89 16.76 25.43
C ASN A 31 -11.21 16.59 26.21
N PHE A 32 -11.45 15.41 26.78
CA PHE A 32 -12.63 15.16 27.61
C PHE A 32 -12.62 16.01 28.89
N HIS A 33 -11.50 16.12 29.56
CA HIS A 33 -11.37 16.93 30.78
C HIS A 33 -11.57 18.43 30.50
N ALA A 34 -10.95 18.94 29.42
CA ALA A 34 -11.00 20.37 29.07
C ALA A 34 -12.35 20.78 28.47
N TYR A 35 -12.91 19.96 27.61
CA TYR A 35 -14.03 20.35 26.76
C TYR A 35 -15.29 19.48 26.97
N ARG A 36 -15.21 18.41 27.78
CA ARG A 36 -16.30 17.46 28.05
C ARG A 36 -17.01 17.05 26.75
N PHE A 37 -18.28 17.39 26.59
CA PHE A 37 -19.10 17.07 25.40
C PHE A 37 -19.07 18.16 24.32
N ALA A 38 -18.24 19.18 24.46
CA ALA A 38 -18.05 20.18 23.40
C ALA A 38 -17.15 19.62 22.27
N TRP A 39 -17.69 18.66 21.53
CA TRP A 39 -16.98 17.92 20.47
C TRP A 39 -16.32 18.83 19.44
N ALA A 40 -16.90 20.01 19.18
CA ALA A 40 -16.32 21.00 18.25
C ALA A 40 -14.94 21.54 18.66
N CYS A 41 -14.54 21.35 19.94
CA CYS A 41 -13.25 21.79 20.47
C CYS A 41 -12.15 20.71 20.45
N TRP A 42 -12.52 19.47 20.11
CA TRP A 42 -11.58 18.35 20.15
C TRP A 42 -10.60 18.37 18.98
N ASP A 43 -9.37 17.93 19.25
CA ASP A 43 -8.34 17.76 18.19
C ASP A 43 -8.57 16.45 17.43
N TYR A 44 -9.54 16.44 16.54
CA TYR A 44 -9.84 15.28 15.70
C TYR A 44 -8.70 14.96 14.71
N MET A 45 -7.92 15.96 14.31
CA MET A 45 -6.82 15.75 13.38
C MET A 45 -5.77 14.83 14.00
N LEU A 46 -5.32 15.15 15.21
CA LEU A 46 -4.34 14.34 15.93
C LEU A 46 -4.88 12.96 16.29
N ILE A 47 -6.11 12.91 16.83
CA ILE A 47 -6.74 11.66 17.23
C ILE A 47 -6.90 10.72 16.03
N SER A 48 -7.43 11.23 14.91
CA SER A 48 -7.60 10.42 13.69
C SER A 48 -6.28 10.02 13.04
N ALA A 49 -5.24 10.88 13.09
CA ALA A 49 -3.90 10.55 12.64
C ALA A 49 -3.32 9.37 13.41
N ASN A 50 -3.38 9.43 14.73
CA ASN A 50 -2.88 8.38 15.61
C ASN A 50 -3.66 7.08 15.44
N CYS A 51 -5.00 7.13 15.34
CA CYS A 51 -5.82 5.95 15.05
C CYS A 51 -5.45 5.30 13.71
N SER A 52 -5.27 6.11 12.67
CA SER A 52 -4.86 5.64 11.34
C SER A 52 -3.47 5.03 11.37
N PHE A 53 -2.53 5.65 12.10
CA PHE A 53 -1.19 5.11 12.32
C PHE A 53 -1.23 3.76 13.03
N ILE A 54 -1.97 3.63 14.14
CA ILE A 54 -2.11 2.39 14.90
C ILE A 54 -2.70 1.29 14.00
N ALA A 55 -3.76 1.58 13.26
CA ALA A 55 -4.39 0.63 12.34
C ALA A 55 -3.40 0.14 11.27
N ALA A 56 -2.64 1.05 10.65
CA ALA A 56 -1.60 0.70 9.68
C ALA A 56 -0.51 -0.16 10.30
N MET A 57 -0.02 0.17 11.50
CA MET A 57 1.04 -0.58 12.18
C MET A 57 0.61 -2.01 12.56
N VAL A 58 -0.62 -2.20 13.04
CA VAL A 58 -1.17 -3.53 13.33
C VAL A 58 -1.16 -4.41 12.07
N LEU A 59 -1.58 -3.85 10.93
CA LEU A 59 -1.56 -4.57 9.66
C LEU A 59 -0.14 -4.86 9.18
N VAL A 60 0.79 -3.92 9.35
CA VAL A 60 2.20 -4.07 8.96
C VAL A 60 2.89 -5.24 9.68
N LEU A 61 2.49 -5.57 10.92
CA LEU A 61 3.03 -6.74 11.63
C LEU A 61 2.82 -8.05 10.86
N SER A 62 1.79 -8.15 10.04
CA SER A 62 1.50 -9.33 9.22
C SER A 62 2.22 -9.32 7.86
N LEU A 63 2.82 -8.20 7.45
CA LEU A 63 3.37 -8.00 6.10
C LEU A 63 4.42 -9.04 5.70
N THR A 64 5.42 -9.26 6.55
CA THR A 64 6.51 -10.21 6.28
C THR A 64 5.99 -11.65 6.19
N ARG A 65 5.05 -12.03 7.08
CA ARG A 65 4.44 -13.36 7.06
C ARG A 65 3.64 -13.60 5.78
N ARG A 66 2.88 -12.59 5.33
CA ARG A 66 2.10 -12.66 4.10
C ARG A 66 3.00 -12.75 2.87
N PHE A 67 4.10 -12.01 2.85
CA PHE A 67 5.09 -12.09 1.80
C PHE A 67 5.71 -13.49 1.70
N ASP A 68 6.18 -14.04 2.82
CA ASP A 68 6.75 -15.39 2.86
C ASP A 68 5.72 -16.48 2.50
N ALA A 69 4.46 -16.31 2.90
CA ALA A 69 3.37 -17.20 2.53
C ALA A 69 3.09 -17.15 1.02
N SER A 70 3.09 -15.96 0.42
CA SER A 70 2.89 -15.80 -1.02
C SER A 70 3.99 -16.47 -1.84
N LEU A 71 5.25 -16.32 -1.45
CA LEU A 71 6.37 -17.01 -2.12
C LEU A 71 6.27 -18.53 -2.01
N ARG A 72 5.88 -19.05 -0.84
CA ARG A 72 5.67 -20.51 -0.66
C ARG A 72 4.53 -21.03 -1.52
N GLN A 73 3.40 -20.31 -1.58
CA GLN A 73 2.27 -20.71 -2.40
C GLN A 73 2.59 -20.66 -3.90
N LEU A 74 3.36 -19.68 -4.37
CA LEU A 74 3.82 -19.64 -5.76
C LEU A 74 4.66 -20.85 -6.13
N ARG A 75 5.49 -21.34 -5.22
CA ARG A 75 6.26 -22.58 -5.43
C ARG A 75 5.35 -23.79 -5.46
N LEU A 76 4.41 -23.90 -4.53
CA LEU A 76 3.42 -24.98 -4.50
C LEU A 76 2.58 -25.02 -5.77
N ASN A 77 2.25 -23.86 -6.32
CA ASN A 77 1.56 -23.72 -7.60
C ASN A 77 2.46 -23.99 -8.82
N ASN A 78 3.75 -24.31 -8.64
CA ASN A 78 4.74 -24.41 -9.71
C ASN A 78 4.88 -23.15 -10.58
N ALA A 79 4.37 -22.02 -10.13
CA ALA A 79 4.51 -20.74 -10.79
C ALA A 79 5.89 -20.10 -10.53
N LEU A 80 6.53 -20.43 -9.42
CA LEU A 80 7.89 -20.00 -9.10
C LEU A 80 8.85 -21.20 -9.17
N VAL A 81 9.73 -21.19 -10.18
CA VAL A 81 10.73 -22.25 -10.42
C VAL A 81 12.06 -21.80 -9.83
N MET A 82 12.23 -21.98 -8.54
CA MET A 82 13.46 -21.62 -7.81
C MET A 82 13.75 -22.66 -6.74
N SER A 83 15.05 -22.95 -6.54
CA SER A 83 15.51 -23.76 -5.42
C SER A 83 15.30 -23.01 -4.08
N ASP A 84 15.38 -23.71 -2.97
CA ASP A 84 15.28 -23.08 -1.63
C ASP A 84 16.44 -22.11 -1.40
N ASP A 85 17.63 -22.43 -1.91
CA ASP A 85 18.80 -21.58 -1.83
C ASP A 85 18.65 -20.31 -2.66
N ASP A 86 18.11 -20.41 -3.87
CA ASP A 86 17.84 -19.25 -4.71
C ASP A 86 16.81 -18.31 -4.08
N VAL A 87 15.77 -18.87 -3.46
CA VAL A 87 14.77 -18.07 -2.72
C VAL A 87 15.41 -17.39 -1.50
N ALA A 88 16.31 -18.08 -0.79
CA ALA A 88 17.05 -17.48 0.31
C ALA A 88 17.96 -16.33 -0.17
N VAL A 89 18.70 -16.54 -1.25
CA VAL A 89 19.55 -15.51 -1.90
C VAL A 89 18.70 -14.33 -2.38
N LEU A 90 17.54 -14.58 -2.99
CA LEU A 90 16.63 -13.53 -3.43
C LEU A 90 16.12 -12.70 -2.25
N LYS A 91 15.72 -13.37 -1.15
CA LYS A 91 15.31 -12.73 0.09
C LYS A 91 16.43 -11.88 0.68
N ASP A 92 17.66 -12.38 0.72
CA ASP A 92 18.80 -11.65 1.26
C ASP A 92 19.18 -10.45 0.40
N ARG A 93 19.25 -10.60 -0.93
CA ARG A 93 19.46 -9.46 -1.85
C ARG A 93 18.36 -8.41 -1.71
N THR A 94 17.13 -8.89 -1.60
CA THR A 94 15.99 -8.01 -1.35
C THR A 94 16.10 -7.31 0.01
N ARG A 95 16.58 -7.93 1.05
CA ARG A 95 16.82 -7.34 2.36
C ARG A 95 17.98 -6.33 2.37
N GLN A 96 19.07 -6.61 1.69
CA GLN A 96 20.27 -5.75 1.68
C GLN A 96 20.03 -4.41 0.98
N ARG A 97 19.40 -4.43 -0.19
CA ARG A 97 19.03 -3.21 -0.94
C ARG A 97 17.96 -2.37 -0.24
N ALA A 98 17.23 -2.99 0.68
CA ALA A 98 16.14 -2.41 1.42
C ALA A 98 16.53 -1.34 2.41
N HIS A 99 17.57 -1.58 3.14
CA HIS A 99 17.93 -0.75 4.29
C HIS A 99 18.09 0.72 3.86
N THR A 100 18.74 0.96 2.74
CA THR A 100 18.94 2.31 2.23
C THR A 100 17.62 2.96 1.81
N ILE A 101 16.75 2.23 1.09
CA ILE A 101 15.45 2.76 0.65
C ILE A 101 14.56 3.01 1.86
N GLU A 102 14.52 2.08 2.83
CA GLU A 102 13.76 2.24 4.06
C GLU A 102 14.23 3.49 4.84
N LEU A 103 15.53 3.64 5.08
CA LEU A 103 16.08 4.81 5.79
C LEU A 103 15.81 6.12 5.06
N LEU A 104 16.06 6.17 3.75
CA LEU A 104 15.78 7.37 2.96
C LEU A 104 14.30 7.75 2.99
N SER A 105 13.40 6.74 2.91
CA SER A 105 11.96 6.97 2.99
C SER A 105 11.55 7.46 4.38
N GLY A 106 12.12 6.88 5.44
CA GLY A 106 11.89 7.33 6.82
C GLY A 106 12.34 8.77 7.05
N LEU A 107 13.55 9.11 6.60
CA LEU A 107 14.06 10.48 6.65
C LEU A 107 13.20 11.44 5.83
N LEU A 108 12.84 11.06 4.60
CA LEU A 108 12.01 11.93 3.74
C LEU A 108 10.66 12.25 4.39
N ILE A 109 9.93 11.25 4.87
CA ILE A 109 8.61 11.47 5.48
C ILE A 109 8.75 12.18 6.83
N GLY A 110 9.71 11.81 7.65
CA GLY A 110 9.98 12.48 8.93
C GLY A 110 10.33 13.96 8.74
N THR A 111 11.23 14.29 7.80
CA THR A 111 11.61 15.69 7.51
C THR A 111 10.46 16.46 6.88
N LEU A 112 9.63 15.82 6.05
CA LEU A 112 8.44 16.45 5.46
C LEU A 112 7.43 16.85 6.55
N VAL A 113 7.19 15.97 7.52
CA VAL A 113 6.28 16.27 8.64
C VAL A 113 6.89 17.33 9.56
N LEU A 114 8.19 17.26 9.87
CA LEU A 114 8.88 18.30 10.64
C LEU A 114 8.80 19.66 9.92
N GLY A 115 9.06 19.70 8.62
CA GLY A 115 8.92 20.91 7.79
C GLY A 115 7.49 21.47 7.80
N SER A 116 6.49 20.58 7.83
CA SER A 116 5.08 20.98 7.96
C SER A 116 4.81 21.65 9.32
N PHE A 117 5.38 21.13 10.42
CA PHE A 117 5.27 21.77 11.73
C PHE A 117 5.96 23.13 11.75
N ILE A 118 7.16 23.24 11.19
CA ILE A 118 7.89 24.51 11.10
C ILE A 118 7.09 25.53 10.26
N PHE A 119 6.46 25.08 9.18
CA PHE A 119 5.64 25.95 8.32
C PHE A 119 4.38 26.44 9.04
N VAL A 120 3.66 25.56 9.73
CA VAL A 120 2.39 25.91 10.40
C VAL A 120 2.63 26.68 11.70
N PHE A 121 3.67 26.35 12.45
CA PHE A 121 3.96 26.94 13.77
C PHE A 121 5.20 27.87 13.78
N GLY A 122 5.68 28.30 12.61
CA GLY A 122 6.93 29.05 12.49
C GLY A 122 6.96 30.34 13.33
N GLU A 123 5.89 31.12 13.33
CA GLU A 123 5.76 32.33 14.13
C GLU A 123 5.75 32.02 15.64
N PHE A 124 5.04 30.97 16.05
CA PHE A 124 5.00 30.51 17.44
C PHE A 124 6.39 30.06 17.90
N ILE A 125 7.08 29.27 17.07
CA ILE A 125 8.46 28.79 17.34
C ILE A 125 9.42 29.98 17.46
N ALA A 126 9.31 30.98 16.56
CA ALA A 126 10.12 32.19 16.61
C ALA A 126 9.88 32.99 17.90
N THR A 127 8.63 33.12 18.32
CA THR A 127 8.25 33.78 19.59
C THR A 127 8.84 33.04 20.80
N ILE A 128 8.74 31.72 20.86
CA ILE A 128 9.37 30.91 21.91
C ILE A 128 10.88 31.12 21.92
N TRP A 129 11.53 31.07 20.77
CA TRP A 129 12.97 31.24 20.65
C TRP A 129 13.44 32.61 21.17
N THR A 130 12.74 33.68 20.85
CA THR A 130 13.04 35.03 21.34
C THR A 130 12.85 35.14 22.85
N THR A 131 11.78 34.54 23.39
CA THR A 131 11.50 34.54 24.86
C THR A 131 12.53 33.75 25.63
N LEU A 132 12.93 32.58 25.13
CA LEU A 132 14.02 31.78 25.74
C LEU A 132 15.37 32.50 25.69
N ARG A 133 15.66 33.23 24.60
CA ARG A 133 16.91 34.01 24.47
C ARG A 133 16.99 35.17 25.44
N MET A 134 15.84 35.69 25.86
CA MET A 134 15.74 36.75 26.86
C MET A 134 15.77 36.22 28.32
N ASN A 135 16.05 34.93 28.53
CA ASN A 135 15.99 34.24 29.83
C ASN A 135 14.64 34.38 30.57
N GLN A 136 13.58 34.65 29.83
CA GLN A 136 12.23 34.66 30.36
C GLN A 136 11.58 33.31 30.07
N LEU A 137 11.38 32.49 31.08
CA LEU A 137 10.57 31.30 30.96
C LEU A 137 9.11 31.71 30.69
N PRO A 138 8.49 31.27 29.61
CA PRO A 138 7.07 31.57 29.37
C PRO A 138 6.25 31.06 30.57
N SER A 139 5.33 31.87 31.06
CA SER A 139 4.31 31.43 32.01
C SER A 139 3.48 30.33 31.31
N GLY A 140 3.86 29.07 31.47
CA GLY A 140 3.28 27.94 30.76
C GLY A 140 4.30 26.91 30.25
N GLY A 141 5.44 26.77 30.94
CA GLY A 141 6.51 25.81 30.57
C GLY A 141 5.98 24.38 30.34
N TRP A 142 4.85 24.01 31.00
CA TRP A 142 4.18 22.74 30.78
C TRP A 142 3.54 22.63 29.38
N ALA A 143 2.86 23.66 28.91
CA ALA A 143 2.28 23.68 27.57
C ALA A 143 3.34 23.59 26.45
N LEU A 144 4.51 24.18 26.70
CA LEU A 144 5.66 24.08 25.80
C LEU A 144 6.22 22.65 25.73
N ALA A 145 6.34 22.00 26.89
CA ALA A 145 6.80 20.61 26.96
C ALA A 145 5.81 19.67 26.27
N GLU A 146 4.51 19.88 26.43
CA GLU A 146 3.46 19.12 25.78
C GLU A 146 3.48 19.29 24.26
N PHE A 147 3.62 20.53 23.77
CA PHE A 147 3.78 20.80 22.34
C PHE A 147 5.06 20.14 21.77
N GLY A 148 6.19 20.25 22.48
CA GLY A 148 7.44 19.60 22.08
C GLY A 148 7.30 18.08 21.99
N LEU A 149 6.66 17.47 22.98
CA LEU A 149 6.37 16.02 22.98
C LEU A 149 5.46 15.63 21.80
N PHE A 150 4.44 16.42 21.52
CA PHE A 150 3.55 16.23 20.38
C PHE A 150 4.31 16.26 19.06
N VAL A 151 5.16 17.25 18.83
CA VAL A 151 5.97 17.34 17.60
C VAL A 151 6.91 16.13 17.48
N VAL A 152 7.60 15.77 18.56
CA VAL A 152 8.53 14.63 18.56
C VAL A 152 7.81 13.33 18.23
N ILE A 153 6.69 13.04 18.89
CA ILE A 153 5.91 11.81 18.62
C ILE A 153 5.40 11.80 17.18
N SER A 154 4.90 12.92 16.66
CA SER A 154 4.40 13.02 15.30
C SER A 154 5.50 12.80 14.26
N VAL A 155 6.67 13.42 14.43
CA VAL A 155 7.81 13.26 13.52
C VAL A 155 8.36 11.84 13.56
N LEU A 156 8.48 11.25 14.75
CA LEU A 156 8.90 9.85 14.89
C LEU A 156 7.90 8.89 14.27
N SER A 157 6.60 9.09 14.49
CA SER A 157 5.54 8.29 13.87
C SER A 157 5.61 8.38 12.34
N ALA A 158 5.78 9.58 11.80
CA ALA A 158 5.94 9.82 10.39
C ALA A 158 7.22 9.16 9.82
N GLY A 159 8.33 9.27 10.52
CA GLY A 159 9.58 8.59 10.18
C GLY A 159 9.42 7.07 10.12
N ILE A 160 8.78 6.47 11.13
CA ILE A 160 8.48 5.04 11.17
C ILE A 160 7.53 4.65 10.02
N ALA A 161 6.48 5.42 9.76
CA ALA A 161 5.61 5.20 8.60
C ALA A 161 6.40 5.25 7.28
N GLY A 162 7.33 6.20 7.14
CA GLY A 162 8.23 6.31 6.00
C GLY A 162 9.12 5.08 5.80
N LEU A 163 9.68 4.53 6.88
CA LEU A 163 10.43 3.26 6.84
C LEU A 163 9.56 2.12 6.25
N PHE A 164 8.27 2.08 6.61
CA PHE A 164 7.34 1.09 6.06
C PHE A 164 6.97 1.35 4.61
N PHE A 165 6.82 2.59 4.19
CA PHE A 165 6.62 2.90 2.77
C PHE A 165 7.81 2.43 1.92
N GLY A 166 9.03 2.63 2.41
CA GLY A 166 10.23 2.08 1.80
C GLY A 166 10.19 0.55 1.70
N ARG A 167 9.76 -0.14 2.78
CA ARG A 167 9.61 -1.60 2.82
C ARG A 167 8.52 -2.10 1.87
N LEU A 168 7.36 -1.46 1.82
CA LEU A 168 6.28 -1.79 0.90
C LEU A 168 6.71 -1.63 -0.56
N THR A 169 7.35 -0.51 -0.89
CA THR A 169 7.91 -0.27 -2.23
C THR A 169 8.87 -1.37 -2.65
N ARG A 170 9.72 -1.82 -1.74
CA ARG A 170 10.68 -2.89 -1.98
C ARG A 170 10.02 -4.23 -2.24
N TYR A 171 9.04 -4.64 -1.42
CA TYR A 171 8.31 -5.89 -1.66
C TYR A 171 7.52 -5.81 -2.98
N GLY A 172 7.01 -4.64 -3.32
CA GLY A 172 6.41 -4.39 -4.62
C GLY A 172 7.39 -4.59 -5.78
N MET A 173 8.59 -4.04 -5.67
CA MET A 173 9.63 -4.20 -6.70
C MET A 173 10.07 -5.64 -6.94
N LEU A 174 9.90 -6.55 -5.95
CA LEU A 174 10.25 -7.95 -6.12
C LEU A 174 9.49 -8.61 -7.28
N ALA A 175 8.19 -8.35 -7.43
CA ALA A 175 7.45 -8.91 -8.55
C ALA A 175 7.92 -8.33 -9.89
N SER A 176 8.40 -7.09 -9.92
CA SER A 176 9.07 -6.53 -11.10
C SER A 176 10.34 -7.30 -11.44
N VAL A 177 11.16 -7.62 -10.42
CA VAL A 177 12.38 -8.42 -10.62
C VAL A 177 12.06 -9.84 -11.09
N LEU A 178 11.04 -10.48 -10.49
CA LEU A 178 10.59 -11.81 -10.89
C LEU A 178 9.94 -11.80 -12.30
N SER A 179 9.27 -10.72 -12.68
CA SER A 179 8.67 -10.61 -14.01
C SER A 179 9.70 -10.42 -15.13
N ASP A 180 10.84 -9.84 -14.82
CA ASP A 180 11.93 -9.67 -15.78
C ASP A 180 12.72 -10.98 -16.00
N ASP A 181 12.62 -11.95 -15.09
CA ASP A 181 13.27 -13.25 -15.17
C ASP A 181 12.30 -14.33 -15.73
N HIS A 182 12.45 -14.61 -17.03
CA HIS A 182 11.55 -15.52 -17.76
C HIS A 182 11.63 -16.96 -17.31
N GLU A 183 12.74 -17.39 -16.74
CA GLU A 183 12.94 -18.77 -16.33
C GLU A 183 12.38 -19.05 -14.94
N ARG A 184 12.33 -18.02 -14.09
CA ARG A 184 11.93 -18.17 -12.68
C ARG A 184 10.44 -18.05 -12.43
N LEU A 185 9.75 -17.19 -13.19
CA LEU A 185 8.30 -17.00 -13.04
C LEU A 185 7.57 -17.57 -14.25
N ARG A 186 6.84 -18.67 -14.02
CA ARG A 186 5.98 -19.32 -15.03
C ARG A 186 4.54 -18.88 -14.89
N VAL A 187 3.95 -18.58 -16.02
CA VAL A 187 2.51 -18.32 -16.16
C VAL A 187 1.86 -19.60 -16.64
N ILE A 188 0.96 -20.19 -15.84
CA ILE A 188 0.36 -21.51 -16.09
C ILE A 188 -1.07 -21.34 -16.58
N PRO A 189 -1.35 -21.50 -17.88
CA PRO A 189 -2.71 -21.42 -18.42
C PRO A 189 -3.61 -22.49 -17.80
N GLY A 190 -4.86 -22.13 -17.49
CA GLY A 190 -5.83 -23.07 -16.93
C GLY A 190 -5.59 -23.49 -15.48
N HIS A 191 -4.71 -22.79 -14.77
CA HIS A 191 -4.51 -23.04 -13.34
C HIS A 191 -5.81 -22.76 -12.57
N PHE A 192 -6.13 -23.62 -11.60
CA PHE A 192 -7.37 -23.61 -10.83
C PHE A 192 -7.63 -22.31 -10.06
N ASP A 193 -6.58 -21.50 -9.81
CA ASP A 193 -6.69 -20.22 -9.10
C ASP A 193 -7.29 -19.08 -9.97
N GLY A 194 -7.56 -19.33 -11.25
CA GLY A 194 -8.09 -18.32 -12.17
C GLY A 194 -7.14 -17.16 -12.50
N ALA A 195 -5.91 -17.20 -12.01
CA ALA A 195 -4.89 -16.17 -12.13
C ALA A 195 -3.56 -16.73 -12.66
N CYS A 196 -3.61 -17.83 -13.41
CA CYS A 196 -2.44 -18.45 -14.03
C CYS A 196 -1.35 -18.90 -13.03
N GLY A 197 -1.73 -19.30 -11.82
CA GLY A 197 -0.81 -19.66 -10.73
C GLY A 197 -0.31 -18.47 -9.92
N LEU A 198 -0.65 -17.24 -10.30
CA LEU A 198 -0.11 -15.99 -9.74
C LEU A 198 -1.01 -15.32 -8.69
N LYS A 199 -2.16 -15.92 -8.35
CA LYS A 199 -3.09 -15.38 -7.33
C LYS A 199 -2.40 -14.99 -6.02
N PRO A 200 -1.43 -15.77 -5.46
CA PRO A 200 -0.76 -15.39 -4.23
C PRO A 200 -0.02 -14.04 -4.30
N ILE A 201 0.52 -13.67 -5.47
CA ILE A 201 1.10 -12.34 -5.69
C ILE A 201 -0.01 -11.28 -5.73
N GLY A 202 -1.10 -11.55 -6.45
CA GLY A 202 -2.24 -10.66 -6.54
C GLY A 202 -2.83 -10.32 -5.16
N ASP A 203 -3.05 -11.33 -4.33
CA ASP A 203 -3.57 -11.17 -2.96
C ASP A 203 -2.59 -10.40 -2.06
N PHE A 204 -1.29 -10.64 -2.22
CA PHE A 204 -0.27 -9.87 -1.50
C PHE A 204 -0.26 -8.39 -1.91
N TYR A 205 -0.38 -8.11 -3.20
CA TYR A 205 -0.50 -6.72 -3.69
C TYR A 205 -1.78 -6.04 -3.21
N LEU A 206 -2.91 -6.75 -3.17
CA LEU A 206 -4.14 -6.20 -2.60
C LEU A 206 -3.94 -5.81 -1.14
N PHE A 207 -3.26 -6.63 -0.36
CA PHE A 207 -2.94 -6.31 1.01
C PHE A 207 -2.03 -5.07 1.13
N GLN A 208 -1.02 -4.93 0.26
CA GLN A 208 -0.19 -3.72 0.21
C GLN A 208 -1.00 -2.47 -0.16
N ALA A 209 -1.92 -2.59 -1.11
CA ALA A 209 -2.79 -1.49 -1.50
C ALA A 209 -3.68 -1.04 -0.32
N ILE A 210 -4.27 -1.98 0.43
CA ILE A 210 -5.05 -1.67 1.64
C ILE A 210 -4.20 -0.94 2.69
N LEU A 211 -2.94 -1.38 2.90
CA LEU A 211 -2.03 -0.70 3.83
C LEU A 211 -1.75 0.75 3.43
N LEU A 212 -1.51 0.99 2.14
CA LEU A 212 -1.24 2.33 1.62
C LEU A 212 -2.51 3.19 1.52
N ALA A 213 -3.69 2.56 1.37
CA ALA A 213 -4.98 3.23 1.35
C ALA A 213 -5.23 4.03 2.64
N ILE A 214 -4.84 3.51 3.80
CA ILE A 214 -5.08 4.16 5.09
C ILE A 214 -4.52 5.59 5.12
N PRO A 215 -3.21 5.84 4.92
CA PRO A 215 -2.68 7.19 4.93
C PRO A 215 -3.15 8.04 3.73
N ILE A 216 -3.35 7.45 2.56
CA ILE A 216 -3.84 8.17 1.37
C ILE A 216 -5.24 8.72 1.61
N LEU A 217 -6.15 7.88 2.11
CA LEU A 217 -7.53 8.28 2.40
C LEU A 217 -7.58 9.28 3.54
N TRP A 218 -6.79 9.09 4.59
CA TRP A 218 -6.72 10.02 5.72
C TRP A 218 -6.24 11.41 5.26
N LEU A 219 -5.08 11.50 4.60
CA LEU A 219 -4.52 12.76 4.10
C LEU A 219 -5.46 13.41 3.07
N GLY A 220 -6.02 12.62 2.16
CA GLY A 220 -6.94 13.09 1.13
C GLY A 220 -8.24 13.64 1.72
N ALA A 221 -8.82 12.96 2.72
CA ALA A 221 -10.02 13.40 3.40
C ALA A 221 -9.79 14.73 4.15
N TRP A 222 -8.67 14.85 4.87
CA TRP A 222 -8.33 16.10 5.56
C TRP A 222 -8.10 17.23 4.56
N TRP A 223 -7.29 17.02 3.53
CA TRP A 223 -7.00 18.04 2.54
C TRP A 223 -8.24 18.51 1.76
N ALA A 224 -9.03 17.56 1.24
CA ALA A 224 -10.09 17.85 0.27
C ALA A 224 -11.43 18.19 0.92
N TRP A 225 -11.74 17.56 2.05
CA TRP A 225 -13.07 17.66 2.68
C TRP A 225 -13.06 18.34 4.01
N ILE A 226 -12.28 17.83 4.97
CA ILE A 226 -12.44 18.22 6.37
C ILE A 226 -11.99 19.67 6.55
N ILE A 227 -10.77 20.02 6.15
CA ILE A 227 -10.24 21.37 6.32
C ILE A 227 -11.11 22.46 5.65
N PRO A 228 -11.60 22.28 4.40
CA PRO A 228 -12.47 23.27 3.79
C PRO A 228 -13.79 23.53 4.53
N GLN A 229 -14.34 22.49 5.17
CA GLN A 229 -15.61 22.61 5.93
C GLN A 229 -15.42 23.24 7.32
N TYR A 230 -14.23 23.03 7.92
CA TYR A 230 -13.91 23.59 9.22
C TYR A 230 -13.45 25.06 9.21
N LYS A 231 -13.40 25.69 8.05
CA LYS A 231 -13.16 27.13 7.97
C LYS A 231 -14.25 27.91 8.70
N GLY A 232 -13.89 28.49 9.84
CA GLY A 232 -14.80 29.31 10.62
C GLY A 232 -15.52 28.61 11.78
N LEU A 233 -15.26 27.31 12.02
CA LEU A 233 -15.73 26.70 13.26
C LEU A 233 -14.97 27.32 14.46
N VAL A 234 -15.77 27.91 15.33
CA VAL A 234 -15.29 28.50 16.58
C VAL A 234 -15.57 27.47 17.69
N CYS A 235 -14.55 27.17 18.50
CA CYS A 235 -14.75 26.39 19.70
C CYS A 235 -15.68 27.17 20.66
N PRO A 236 -16.85 26.65 21.01
CA PRO A 236 -17.81 27.37 21.86
C PRO A 236 -17.27 27.65 23.27
N VAL A 237 -16.26 26.91 23.72
CA VAL A 237 -15.68 27.06 25.06
C VAL A 237 -14.58 28.14 25.07
N THR A 238 -13.70 28.14 24.06
CA THR A 238 -12.57 29.08 24.01
C THR A 238 -12.87 30.32 23.16
N GLN A 239 -13.96 30.29 22.40
CA GLN A 239 -14.33 31.30 21.39
C GLN A 239 -13.22 31.63 20.38
N GLN A 240 -12.20 30.76 20.32
CA GLN A 240 -11.10 30.89 19.35
C GLN A 240 -11.45 30.12 18.07
N PRO A 241 -11.19 30.72 16.91
CA PRO A 241 -11.32 29.99 15.66
C PRO A 241 -10.32 28.82 15.64
N GLN A 242 -10.76 27.65 15.19
CA GLN A 242 -9.88 26.52 14.93
C GLN A 242 -9.04 26.79 13.66
N MET A 243 -8.33 27.92 13.63
CA MET A 243 -7.57 28.39 12.48
C MET A 243 -6.41 27.47 12.08
N LEU A 244 -5.86 26.72 13.04
CA LEU A 244 -4.70 25.85 12.82
C LEU A 244 -4.94 24.80 11.73
N PHE A 245 -6.19 24.33 11.57
CA PHE A 245 -6.48 23.32 10.53
C PHE A 245 -6.37 23.86 9.10
N ALA A 246 -6.68 25.15 8.88
CA ALA A 246 -6.60 25.74 7.54
C ALA A 246 -5.17 25.78 7.00
N GLU A 247 -4.19 26.01 7.87
CA GLU A 247 -2.78 26.11 7.51
C GLU A 247 -2.17 24.74 7.15
N TRP A 248 -2.71 23.66 7.70
CA TRP A 248 -2.31 22.27 7.37
C TRP A 248 -2.72 21.83 5.96
N ARG A 249 -3.56 22.57 5.27
CA ARG A 249 -4.06 22.17 3.95
C ARG A 249 -2.95 21.98 2.93
N GLY A 250 -2.01 22.94 2.84
CA GLY A 250 -0.85 22.84 1.96
C GLY A 250 0.06 21.65 2.30
N PRO A 251 0.53 21.54 3.54
CA PRO A 251 1.30 20.40 4.01
C PRO A 251 0.65 19.05 3.73
N PHE A 252 -0.65 18.88 4.01
CA PHE A 252 -1.34 17.61 3.74
C PHE A 252 -1.43 17.28 2.25
N PHE A 253 -1.60 18.27 1.39
CA PHE A 253 -1.55 18.05 -0.06
C PHE A 253 -0.18 17.52 -0.51
N VAL A 254 0.90 18.12 -0.03
CA VAL A 254 2.26 17.66 -0.36
C VAL A 254 2.53 16.27 0.17
N GLN A 255 2.16 15.99 1.44
CA GLN A 255 2.29 14.66 2.03
C GLN A 255 1.46 13.62 1.25
N TRP A 256 0.24 13.95 0.85
CA TRP A 256 -0.62 13.09 0.05
C TRP A 256 0.01 12.73 -1.30
N LEU A 257 0.58 13.73 -2.02
CA LEU A 257 1.31 13.47 -3.27
C LEU A 257 2.51 12.56 -3.09
N VAL A 258 3.27 12.73 -2.00
CA VAL A 258 4.42 11.86 -1.70
C VAL A 258 3.98 10.43 -1.42
N VAL A 259 2.92 10.22 -0.61
CA VAL A 259 2.39 8.89 -0.33
C VAL A 259 1.80 8.24 -1.58
N LEU A 260 1.12 9.02 -2.45
CA LEU A 260 0.70 8.54 -3.77
C LEU A 260 1.88 8.11 -4.65
N GLY A 261 3.01 8.81 -4.57
CA GLY A 261 4.25 8.41 -5.24
C GLY A 261 4.72 7.03 -4.78
N TYR A 262 4.72 6.77 -3.47
CA TYR A 262 5.04 5.44 -2.92
C TYR A 262 4.04 4.37 -3.38
N PHE A 263 2.75 4.69 -3.40
CA PHE A 263 1.71 3.79 -3.90
C PHE A 263 1.95 3.43 -5.37
N PHE A 264 2.25 4.43 -6.21
CA PHE A 264 2.53 4.21 -7.61
C PHE A 264 3.78 3.34 -7.83
N MET A 265 4.89 3.65 -7.15
CA MET A 265 6.15 2.94 -7.31
C MET A 265 6.14 1.54 -6.69
N GLY A 266 5.53 1.39 -5.51
CA GLY A 266 5.53 0.12 -4.76
C GLY A 266 4.44 -0.84 -5.21
N PHE A 267 3.39 -0.35 -5.87
CA PHE A 267 2.22 -1.13 -6.18
C PHE A 267 1.81 -1.05 -7.65
N VAL A 268 1.48 0.15 -8.16
CA VAL A 268 0.89 0.30 -9.50
C VAL A 268 1.86 -0.18 -10.59
N ARG A 269 3.08 0.33 -10.58
CA ARG A 269 4.10 -0.01 -11.58
C ARG A 269 4.46 -1.50 -11.62
N PRO A 270 4.79 -2.18 -10.51
CA PRO A 270 5.09 -3.61 -10.50
C PRO A 270 3.90 -4.46 -10.94
N PHE A 271 2.71 -4.07 -10.56
CA PHE A 271 1.49 -4.76 -10.92
C PHE A 271 1.20 -4.71 -12.43
N PHE A 272 1.38 -3.53 -13.06
CA PHE A 272 1.26 -3.40 -14.51
C PHE A 272 2.35 -4.18 -15.27
N LYS A 273 3.58 -4.25 -14.76
CA LYS A 273 4.63 -5.10 -15.35
C LYS A 273 4.22 -6.57 -15.34
N LEU A 274 3.69 -7.05 -14.22
CA LEU A 274 3.21 -8.43 -14.11
C LEU A 274 2.06 -8.72 -15.08
N ARG A 275 1.11 -7.77 -15.21
CA ARG A 275 0.04 -7.86 -16.23
C ARG A 275 0.60 -7.93 -17.65
N GLN A 276 1.56 -7.06 -17.99
CA GLN A 276 2.20 -7.08 -19.32
C GLN A 276 2.85 -8.43 -19.60
N ARG A 277 3.47 -9.04 -18.59
CA ARG A 277 4.07 -10.36 -18.67
C ARG A 277 3.03 -11.44 -18.98
N ILE A 278 1.92 -11.48 -18.22
CA ILE A 278 0.83 -12.44 -18.45
C ILE A 278 0.29 -12.27 -19.88
N ARG A 279 0.04 -11.04 -20.32
CA ARG A 279 -0.46 -10.74 -21.65
C ARG A 279 0.53 -11.16 -22.75
N ALA A 280 1.82 -10.90 -22.58
CA ALA A 280 2.85 -11.32 -23.53
C ALA A 280 2.90 -12.86 -23.66
N THR A 281 2.88 -13.57 -22.52
CA THR A 281 2.83 -15.05 -22.51
C THR A 281 1.56 -15.57 -23.17
N ARG A 282 0.39 -14.97 -22.87
CA ARG A 282 -0.86 -15.35 -23.54
C ARG A 282 -0.78 -15.17 -25.06
N LEU A 283 -0.27 -14.03 -25.51
CA LEU A 283 -0.15 -13.76 -26.94
C LEU A 283 0.80 -14.73 -27.63
N SER A 284 1.93 -15.11 -26.99
CA SER A 284 2.83 -16.12 -27.55
C SER A 284 2.14 -17.50 -27.64
N LEU A 285 1.42 -17.91 -26.60
CA LEU A 285 0.69 -19.18 -26.60
C LEU A 285 -0.43 -19.22 -27.65
N VAL A 286 -1.19 -18.15 -27.80
CA VAL A 286 -2.25 -18.05 -28.82
C VAL A 286 -1.65 -18.06 -30.21
N ARG A 287 -0.47 -17.45 -30.42
CA ARG A 287 0.17 -17.39 -31.72
C ARG A 287 0.87 -18.71 -32.11
N ASP A 288 1.58 -19.31 -31.14
CA ASP A 288 2.53 -20.39 -31.46
C ASP A 288 1.95 -21.77 -31.10
N GLU A 289 1.19 -21.91 -30.00
CA GLU A 289 0.70 -23.19 -29.51
C GLU A 289 -0.75 -23.46 -29.96
N ALA A 290 -1.64 -22.48 -29.90
CA ALA A 290 -3.06 -22.70 -30.21
C ALA A 290 -3.31 -23.25 -31.64
N PRO A 291 -2.67 -22.73 -32.74
CA PRO A 291 -2.87 -23.26 -34.08
C PRO A 291 -2.38 -24.69 -34.22
N ARG A 292 -1.29 -25.07 -33.52
CA ARG A 292 -0.80 -26.45 -33.53
C ARG A 292 -1.74 -27.38 -32.83
N LEU A 293 -2.29 -27.00 -31.68
CA LEU A 293 -3.30 -27.78 -30.97
C LEU A 293 -4.57 -27.95 -31.80
N GLU A 294 -5.05 -26.92 -32.50
CA GLU A 294 -6.18 -26.99 -33.39
C GLU A 294 -5.92 -27.97 -34.54
N GLN A 295 -4.75 -27.91 -35.17
CA GLN A 295 -4.37 -28.85 -36.24
C GLN A 295 -4.28 -30.30 -35.75
N GLU A 296 -3.70 -30.53 -34.52
CA GLU A 296 -3.63 -31.86 -33.92
C GLU A 296 -5.02 -32.43 -33.59
N ILE A 297 -5.94 -31.58 -33.06
CA ILE A 297 -7.34 -31.98 -32.80
C ILE A 297 -8.05 -32.36 -34.11
N LEU A 298 -7.87 -31.56 -35.17
CA LEU A 298 -8.48 -31.82 -36.48
C LEU A 298 -7.89 -33.07 -37.14
N ALA A 299 -6.56 -33.26 -37.06
CA ALA A 299 -5.90 -34.47 -37.61
C ALA A 299 -6.32 -35.74 -36.85
N GLY A 300 -6.64 -35.66 -35.56
CA GLY A 300 -7.17 -36.76 -34.76
C GLY A 300 -8.48 -37.28 -35.29
N HIS A 301 -9.38 -36.39 -35.75
CA HIS A 301 -10.71 -36.79 -36.34
C HIS A 301 -10.55 -37.65 -37.59
N GLY A 302 -9.51 -37.38 -38.43
CA GLY A 302 -9.28 -38.13 -39.63
C GLY A 302 -8.70 -39.54 -39.40
N ARG A 303 -7.97 -39.76 -38.30
CA ARG A 303 -7.36 -41.04 -37.93
C ARG A 303 -8.32 -41.99 -37.23
N GLU A 304 -9.28 -41.50 -36.47
CA GLU A 304 -10.28 -42.32 -35.80
C GLU A 304 -11.16 -43.13 -36.80
N ALA A 305 -11.39 -42.56 -37.95
CA ALA A 305 -12.16 -43.23 -39.02
C ALA A 305 -11.44 -44.47 -39.62
N VAL A 306 -10.11 -44.61 -39.39
CA VAL A 306 -9.28 -45.65 -40.03
C VAL A 306 -8.82 -46.73 -39.01
N LEU A 307 -8.77 -46.42 -37.72
CA LEU A 307 -8.10 -47.23 -36.69
C LEU A 307 -9.10 -47.79 -35.67
N GLY A 308 -9.78 -48.79 -35.76
CA GLY A 308 -10.74 -49.49 -34.88
C GLY A 308 -10.91 -49.10 -33.43
N PRO A 309 -11.92 -49.61 -32.68
CA PRO A 309 -12.46 -49.11 -31.42
C PRO A 309 -11.47 -49.05 -30.23
N ALA A 310 -10.44 -49.89 -30.20
CA ALA A 310 -9.43 -49.86 -29.10
C ALA A 310 -8.47 -48.66 -29.20
N HIS A 311 -8.26 -48.12 -30.39
CA HIS A 311 -7.46 -46.91 -30.62
C HIS A 311 -8.32 -45.64 -30.48
N ALA A 312 -9.59 -45.74 -30.70
CA ALA A 312 -10.54 -44.63 -30.54
C ALA A 312 -10.60 -44.13 -29.09
N ALA A 313 -10.65 -45.01 -28.10
CA ALA A 313 -10.68 -44.62 -26.67
C ALA A 313 -9.41 -43.87 -26.21
N ARG A 314 -8.24 -44.27 -26.74
CA ARG A 314 -6.96 -43.58 -26.39
C ARG A 314 -6.84 -42.25 -27.11
N SER A 315 -7.37 -42.15 -28.32
CA SER A 315 -7.42 -40.91 -29.10
C SER A 315 -8.41 -39.91 -28.53
N GLU A 316 -9.49 -40.38 -27.91
CA GLU A 316 -10.50 -39.56 -27.25
C GLU A 316 -9.94 -38.88 -25.98
N ASP A 317 -9.16 -39.60 -25.16
CA ASP A 317 -8.47 -39.07 -24.00
C ASP A 317 -7.43 -38.00 -24.40
N ASP A 318 -6.67 -38.24 -25.45
CA ASP A 318 -5.65 -37.31 -25.94
C ASP A 318 -6.33 -36.05 -26.55
N ARG A 319 -7.42 -36.24 -27.29
CA ARG A 319 -8.22 -35.14 -27.84
C ARG A 319 -8.83 -34.29 -26.73
N GLU A 320 -9.35 -34.89 -25.68
CA GLU A 320 -9.88 -34.17 -24.53
C GLU A 320 -8.80 -33.33 -23.83
N ARG A 321 -7.59 -33.91 -23.67
CA ARG A 321 -6.43 -33.18 -23.11
C ARG A 321 -6.04 -31.98 -23.99
N LEU A 322 -5.95 -32.16 -25.30
CA LEU A 322 -5.62 -31.08 -26.23
C LEU A 322 -6.70 -29.99 -26.22
N SER A 323 -7.99 -30.38 -26.24
CA SER A 323 -9.11 -29.46 -26.16
C SER A 323 -9.13 -28.68 -24.84
N ARG A 324 -8.89 -29.33 -23.71
CA ARG A 324 -8.74 -28.65 -22.39
C ARG A 324 -7.56 -27.68 -22.40
N ARG A 325 -6.46 -28.04 -23.04
CA ARG A 325 -5.27 -27.16 -23.15
C ARG A 325 -5.59 -25.95 -23.99
N LEU A 326 -6.20 -26.12 -25.15
CA LEU A 326 -6.63 -25.04 -26.05
C LEU A 326 -7.62 -24.11 -25.34
N TRP A 327 -8.60 -24.68 -24.67
CA TRP A 327 -9.58 -23.92 -23.89
C TRP A 327 -8.89 -23.11 -22.79
N SER A 328 -7.91 -23.68 -22.09
CA SER A 328 -7.16 -23.01 -21.03
C SER A 328 -6.35 -21.81 -21.52
N ILE A 329 -5.81 -21.87 -22.74
CA ILE A 329 -5.11 -20.77 -23.39
C ILE A 329 -6.10 -19.65 -23.78
N ASN A 330 -7.24 -20.02 -24.36
CA ASN A 330 -8.25 -19.05 -24.83
C ASN A 330 -8.96 -18.35 -23.67
N THR A 331 -9.16 -19.03 -22.55
CA THR A 331 -9.82 -18.48 -21.34
C THR A 331 -8.85 -17.85 -20.35
N MET A 332 -7.56 -17.82 -20.68
CA MET A 332 -6.53 -17.26 -19.83
C MET A 332 -6.80 -15.77 -19.51
N GLY A 333 -6.87 -15.43 -18.22
CA GLY A 333 -7.05 -14.06 -17.77
C GLY A 333 -5.80 -13.20 -18.03
N ASP A 334 -5.99 -11.89 -18.15
CA ASP A 334 -4.88 -10.92 -18.33
C ASP A 334 -4.32 -10.39 -17.01
N TRP A 335 -4.89 -10.79 -15.87
CA TRP A 335 -4.54 -10.25 -14.55
C TRP A 335 -4.05 -11.34 -13.60
N PRO A 336 -3.10 -11.04 -12.71
CA PRO A 336 -2.59 -11.98 -11.70
C PRO A 336 -3.54 -12.13 -10.51
N MET A 337 -4.84 -12.06 -10.74
CA MET A 337 -5.88 -12.15 -9.73
C MET A 337 -7.21 -12.56 -10.36
N ASP A 338 -8.09 -13.13 -9.53
CA ASP A 338 -9.45 -13.43 -9.94
C ASP A 338 -10.32 -12.17 -10.11
N SER A 339 -11.46 -12.32 -10.77
CA SER A 339 -12.36 -11.20 -11.05
C SER A 339 -12.90 -10.51 -9.80
N ALA A 340 -13.11 -11.25 -8.71
CA ALA A 340 -13.60 -10.71 -7.44
C ALA A 340 -12.52 -9.84 -6.77
N THR A 341 -11.28 -10.29 -6.76
CA THR A 341 -10.15 -9.52 -6.26
C THR A 341 -9.89 -8.29 -7.12
N LEU A 342 -10.02 -8.40 -8.45
CA LEU A 342 -9.89 -7.28 -9.37
C LEU A 342 -10.97 -6.21 -9.15
N ALA A 343 -12.21 -6.60 -8.84
CA ALA A 343 -13.28 -5.66 -8.50
C ALA A 343 -12.95 -4.86 -7.22
N LYS A 344 -12.46 -5.52 -6.17
CA LYS A 344 -11.99 -4.87 -4.94
C LYS A 344 -10.86 -3.88 -5.22
N TYR A 345 -9.98 -4.23 -6.10
CA TYR A 345 -8.89 -3.37 -6.54
C TYR A 345 -9.37 -2.09 -7.21
N ARG A 346 -10.29 -2.23 -8.15
CA ARG A 346 -10.85 -1.08 -8.86
C ARG A 346 -11.56 -0.14 -7.89
N SER A 347 -12.34 -0.68 -6.94
CA SER A 347 -13.01 0.15 -5.94
C SER A 347 -12.03 0.90 -5.01
N LEU A 348 -10.93 0.28 -4.61
CA LEU A 348 -9.87 0.91 -3.83
C LEU A 348 -9.21 2.05 -4.61
N LEU A 349 -8.75 1.79 -5.85
CA LEU A 349 -8.12 2.82 -6.69
C LEU A 349 -9.03 4.03 -6.93
N LEU A 350 -10.32 3.77 -7.22
CA LEU A 350 -11.31 4.83 -7.41
C LEU A 350 -11.50 5.64 -6.12
N GLY A 351 -11.60 4.97 -4.97
CA GLY A 351 -11.75 5.61 -3.66
C GLY A 351 -10.54 6.46 -3.29
N GLU A 352 -9.33 5.95 -3.47
CA GLU A 352 -8.09 6.60 -3.05
C GLU A 352 -7.74 7.85 -3.87
N VAL A 353 -8.01 7.83 -5.17
CA VAL A 353 -7.58 8.89 -6.10
C VAL A 353 -8.73 9.79 -6.49
N LEU A 354 -9.87 9.22 -6.92
CA LEU A 354 -10.95 10.01 -7.49
C LEU A 354 -11.82 10.68 -6.42
N LEU A 355 -11.99 10.07 -5.25
CA LEU A 355 -12.84 10.63 -4.21
C LEU A 355 -12.30 11.94 -3.64
N PRO A 356 -11.01 12.06 -3.24
CA PRO A 356 -10.44 13.32 -2.79
C PRO A 356 -10.38 14.39 -3.90
N LEU A 357 -10.02 13.99 -5.13
CA LEU A 357 -9.98 14.92 -6.27
C LEU A 357 -11.38 15.40 -6.64
N GLY A 358 -12.36 14.50 -6.72
CA GLY A 358 -13.75 14.84 -7.01
C GLY A 358 -14.34 15.80 -5.98
N ALA A 359 -14.12 15.53 -4.70
CA ALA A 359 -14.56 16.40 -3.61
C ALA A 359 -13.94 17.81 -3.68
N HIS A 360 -12.71 17.94 -4.20
CA HIS A 360 -12.05 19.21 -4.35
C HIS A 360 -12.48 19.97 -5.61
N LEU A 361 -12.78 19.26 -6.71
CA LEU A 361 -13.08 19.86 -8.01
C LEU A 361 -14.58 20.19 -8.18
N LEU A 362 -15.48 19.32 -7.68
CA LEU A 362 -16.93 19.50 -7.83
C LEU A 362 -17.47 20.85 -7.35
N PRO A 363 -17.10 21.37 -6.16
CA PRO A 363 -17.57 22.69 -5.73
C PRO A 363 -17.08 23.84 -6.61
N ARG A 364 -15.91 23.70 -7.27
CA ARG A 364 -15.36 24.72 -8.15
C ARG A 364 -16.05 24.72 -9.51
N ILE A 365 -16.45 23.56 -10.01
CA ILE A 365 -17.22 23.44 -11.26
C ILE A 365 -18.62 23.99 -11.07
N GLY A 366 -19.27 23.70 -9.92
CA GLY A 366 -20.59 24.27 -9.60
C GLY A 366 -20.61 25.80 -9.42
N ASN A 367 -19.48 26.44 -9.13
CA ASN A 367 -19.35 27.89 -9.05
C ASN A 367 -18.98 28.52 -10.41
N LEU A 368 -18.72 27.72 -11.44
CA LEU A 368 -18.42 28.15 -12.80
C LEU A 368 -19.60 27.95 -13.77
N LEU A 369 -20.61 27.21 -13.36
CA LEU A 369 -21.90 27.00 -14.01
C LEU A 369 -22.98 27.88 -13.35
#